data_4dee964a8e59ecb8367c10ab3ce8bc9e
#
_entry.id   4dee964a8e59ecb8367c10ab3ce8bc9e
#
_cell.length_a   1.000
_cell.length_b   1.000
_cell.length_c   1.000
_cell.angle_alpha   90.00
_cell.angle_beta   90.00
_cell.angle_gamma   90.00
#
_symmetry.space_group_name_H-M   'P 1'
#
loop_
_entity.id
_entity.type
_entity.pdbx_description
1 polymer ?
#
loop_
_entity_poly.entity_id
_entity_poly.type
_entity_poly.pdbx_seq_one_letter_code
_entity_poly.pdbx_strand_id
1 'polypeptide(L)'
;MKIVLKNKRFINPKDANISIFSDITRGYGIFETMRTFGDKEVLHPKQHIRRLFGSAKKIDLKIGYKESDILKMIKKTAKKSPHKIQKIKIIAVPGQIFITSEPLKINKKIYDGVSCKSMKCVRSLPEVKSLSYMASFLSNKKATKEGFFAALLTDEKGEVYECDYSNIFWFEGDTLCTRKDNVLPGIIREEIIKKSPFKTKFKTIKLKELKKKKEVFLTNSLKIIVPITKIDKTKIGDGKMGDNTKELMKIFHP
;
A
#
# COMPACT_ATOMS: atom_id res chain seq x y z
N MET A 1 -11.14 -18.73 -6.63
CA MET A 1 -10.02 -19.33 -7.42
C MET A 1 -8.87 -18.33 -7.46
N LYS A 2 -7.63 -18.78 -7.30
CA LYS A 2 -6.41 -17.97 -7.47
C LYS A 2 -5.86 -18.20 -8.88
N ILE A 3 -5.39 -17.15 -9.52
CA ILE A 3 -4.78 -17.22 -10.85
C ILE A 3 -3.30 -16.84 -10.69
N VAL A 4 -2.42 -17.58 -11.34
CA VAL A 4 -0.98 -17.29 -11.42
C VAL A 4 -0.53 -17.29 -12.87
N LEU A 5 0.11 -16.21 -13.27
CA LEU A 5 0.82 -16.08 -14.52
C LEU A 5 2.31 -15.92 -14.19
N LYS A 6 3.13 -16.87 -14.63
CA LYS A 6 4.59 -16.86 -14.51
C LYS A 6 5.20 -16.69 -15.90
N ASN A 7 6.03 -15.66 -16.10
CA ASN A 7 6.75 -15.44 -17.36
C ASN A 7 5.87 -15.59 -18.63
N LYS A 8 4.73 -14.89 -18.70
CA LYS A 8 3.73 -14.91 -19.79
C LYS A 8 2.86 -16.17 -19.91
N ARG A 9 3.09 -17.23 -19.12
CA ARG A 9 2.30 -18.47 -19.13
C ARG A 9 1.46 -18.61 -17.85
N PHE A 10 0.19 -19.01 -17.99
CA PHE A 10 -0.61 -19.41 -16.84
C PHE A 10 -0.13 -20.78 -16.34
N ILE A 11 0.04 -20.87 -15.02
CA ILE A 11 0.46 -22.09 -14.34
C ILE A 11 -0.51 -22.41 -13.20
N ASN A 12 -0.49 -23.66 -12.73
CA ASN A 12 -1.16 -24.00 -11.49
C ASN A 12 -0.50 -23.23 -10.32
N PRO A 13 -1.27 -22.67 -9.39
CA PRO A 13 -0.67 -22.00 -8.22
C PRO A 13 0.31 -22.86 -7.42
N LYS A 14 0.15 -24.19 -7.42
CA LYS A 14 1.08 -25.13 -6.77
C LYS A 14 2.44 -25.20 -7.44
N ASP A 15 2.52 -24.85 -8.74
CA ASP A 15 3.74 -24.90 -9.53
C ASP A 15 4.49 -23.56 -9.56
N ALA A 16 4.04 -22.58 -8.76
CA ALA A 16 4.67 -21.27 -8.64
C ALA A 16 5.94 -21.33 -7.77
N ASN A 17 6.94 -22.06 -8.24
CA ASN A 17 8.18 -22.32 -7.50
C ASN A 17 9.25 -21.28 -7.80
N ILE A 18 10.06 -20.96 -6.78
CA ILE A 18 11.28 -20.16 -6.86
C ILE A 18 12.40 -20.98 -6.25
N SER A 19 13.58 -20.96 -6.87
CA SER A 19 14.73 -21.68 -6.35
C SER A 19 15.13 -21.18 -4.95
N ILE A 20 15.38 -22.10 -4.04
CA ILE A 20 15.92 -21.79 -2.70
C ILE A 20 17.34 -21.22 -2.75
N PHE A 21 18.07 -21.43 -3.86
CA PHE A 21 19.39 -20.87 -4.10
C PHE A 21 19.35 -19.45 -4.68
N SER A 22 18.15 -18.88 -4.91
CA SER A 22 18.02 -17.51 -5.38
C SER A 22 18.17 -16.51 -4.24
N ASP A 23 18.61 -15.30 -4.58
CA ASP A 23 18.73 -14.18 -3.60
C ASP A 23 17.41 -13.73 -2.99
N ILE A 24 16.28 -14.34 -3.37
CA ILE A 24 14.99 -14.13 -2.70
C ILE A 24 15.07 -14.49 -1.22
N THR A 25 15.92 -15.43 -0.83
CA THR A 25 16.16 -15.81 0.56
C THR A 25 16.71 -14.65 1.41
N ARG A 26 17.30 -13.65 0.75
CA ARG A 26 17.71 -12.36 1.34
C ARG A 26 16.70 -11.25 1.16
N GLY A 27 15.52 -11.56 0.61
CA GLY A 27 14.50 -10.56 0.27
C GLY A 27 14.78 -9.76 -0.99
N TYR A 28 15.73 -10.20 -1.86
CA TYR A 28 16.05 -9.54 -3.12
C TYR A 28 14.97 -9.78 -4.16
N GLY A 29 14.18 -8.75 -4.38
CA GLY A 29 13.04 -8.72 -5.28
C GLY A 29 12.11 -7.58 -4.93
N ILE A 30 11.16 -7.34 -5.79
CA ILE A 30 10.17 -6.26 -5.65
C ILE A 30 8.77 -6.76 -5.91
N PHE A 31 7.79 -6.02 -5.43
CA PHE A 31 6.39 -6.35 -5.69
C PHE A 31 5.51 -5.12 -5.89
N GLU A 32 4.42 -5.32 -6.56
CA GLU A 32 3.31 -4.37 -6.63
C GLU A 32 2.02 -5.01 -6.19
N THR A 33 1.10 -4.17 -5.71
CA THR A 33 -0.24 -4.62 -5.32
C THR A 33 -1.25 -3.58 -5.77
N MET A 34 -2.23 -4.02 -6.55
CA MET A 34 -3.30 -3.20 -7.09
C MET A 34 -4.63 -3.92 -6.99
N ARG A 35 -5.72 -3.19 -7.22
CA ARG A 35 -7.08 -3.77 -7.24
C ARG A 35 -7.75 -3.56 -8.58
N THR A 36 -8.79 -4.34 -8.83
CA THR A 36 -9.75 -4.07 -9.88
C THR A 36 -11.01 -3.39 -9.32
N PHE A 37 -11.77 -2.77 -10.21
CA PHE A 37 -13.11 -2.24 -9.96
C PHE A 37 -13.98 -2.46 -11.22
N GLY A 38 -15.29 -2.21 -11.12
CA GLY A 38 -16.22 -2.35 -12.24
C GLY A 38 -16.05 -3.69 -13.00
N ASP A 39 -15.82 -3.63 -14.27
CA ASP A 39 -15.64 -4.79 -15.17
C ASP A 39 -14.18 -5.29 -15.21
N LYS A 40 -13.58 -5.50 -14.05
CA LYS A 40 -12.21 -5.99 -13.87
C LYS A 40 -11.14 -4.99 -14.36
N GLU A 41 -11.47 -3.72 -14.46
CA GLU A 41 -10.47 -2.70 -14.74
C GLU A 41 -9.50 -2.55 -13.58
N VAL A 42 -8.21 -2.46 -13.91
CA VAL A 42 -7.16 -2.35 -12.90
C VAL A 42 -6.93 -0.88 -12.58
N LEU A 43 -6.95 -0.54 -11.29
CA LEU A 43 -6.74 0.83 -10.83
C LEU A 43 -5.27 1.24 -11.02
N HIS A 44 -5.03 2.34 -11.75
CA HIS A 44 -3.71 2.96 -11.97
C HIS A 44 -2.58 2.02 -12.43
N PRO A 45 -2.80 1.09 -13.38
CA PRO A 45 -1.81 0.06 -13.70
C PRO A 45 -0.51 0.64 -14.26
N LYS A 46 -0.55 1.75 -15.02
CA LYS A 46 0.64 2.40 -15.55
C LYS A 46 1.53 2.99 -14.44
N GLN A 47 0.93 3.62 -13.43
CA GLN A 47 1.65 4.18 -12.29
C GLN A 47 2.32 3.06 -11.46
N HIS A 48 1.61 1.96 -11.23
CA HIS A 48 2.16 0.78 -10.57
C HIS A 48 3.35 0.20 -11.33
N ILE A 49 3.27 0.09 -12.66
CA ILE A 49 4.37 -0.41 -13.48
C ILE A 49 5.57 0.53 -13.41
N ARG A 50 5.38 1.85 -13.54
CA ARG A 50 6.46 2.83 -13.39
C ARG A 50 7.17 2.70 -12.03
N ARG A 51 6.41 2.56 -10.93
CA ARG A 51 6.99 2.36 -9.61
C ARG A 51 7.72 1.01 -9.49
N LEU A 52 7.21 -0.05 -10.10
CA LEU A 52 7.89 -1.34 -10.19
C LEU A 52 9.29 -1.18 -10.81
N PHE A 53 9.37 -0.54 -11.97
CA PHE A 53 10.67 -0.29 -12.65
C PHE A 53 11.55 0.68 -11.86
N GLY A 54 10.99 1.71 -11.24
CA GLY A 54 11.71 2.62 -10.35
C GLY A 54 12.30 1.89 -9.14
N SER A 55 11.54 0.98 -8.53
CA SER A 55 12.04 0.12 -7.45
C SER A 55 13.13 -0.84 -7.93
N ALA A 56 12.94 -1.45 -9.10
CA ALA A 56 13.94 -2.33 -9.71
C ALA A 56 15.28 -1.62 -9.94
N LYS A 57 15.23 -0.41 -10.51
CA LYS A 57 16.43 0.41 -10.75
C LYS A 57 17.18 0.73 -9.45
N LYS A 58 16.47 1.03 -8.36
CA LYS A 58 17.08 1.39 -7.06
C LYS A 58 17.83 0.23 -6.39
N ILE A 59 17.54 -1.02 -6.77
CA ILE A 59 18.20 -2.22 -6.23
C ILE A 59 18.92 -3.03 -7.30
N ASP A 60 19.16 -2.45 -8.48
CA ASP A 60 19.80 -3.08 -9.63
C ASP A 60 19.18 -4.43 -10.04
N LEU A 61 17.84 -4.55 -9.94
CA LEU A 61 17.12 -5.73 -10.39
C LEU A 61 16.73 -5.60 -11.86
N LYS A 62 17.23 -6.48 -12.71
CA LYS A 62 16.86 -6.52 -14.12
C LYS A 62 15.50 -7.19 -14.34
N ILE A 63 14.56 -6.44 -14.92
CA ILE A 63 13.26 -6.97 -15.36
C ILE A 63 13.35 -7.26 -16.85
N GLY A 64 13.25 -8.54 -17.25
CA GLY A 64 13.38 -9.00 -18.66
C GLY A 64 12.15 -8.70 -19.54
N TYR A 65 11.33 -7.70 -19.20
CA TYR A 65 10.10 -7.34 -19.90
C TYR A 65 9.97 -5.82 -20.04
N LYS A 66 9.34 -5.35 -21.14
CA LYS A 66 8.96 -3.95 -21.31
C LYS A 66 7.71 -3.63 -20.45
N GLU A 67 7.52 -2.38 -20.10
CA GLU A 67 6.32 -1.91 -19.38
C GLU A 67 5.03 -2.32 -20.09
N SER A 68 5.00 -2.24 -21.42
CA SER A 68 3.86 -2.65 -22.24
C SER A 68 3.53 -4.13 -22.13
N ASP A 69 4.55 -4.99 -22.01
CA ASP A 69 4.35 -6.43 -21.81
C ASP A 69 3.71 -6.71 -20.45
N ILE A 70 4.23 -6.08 -19.40
CA ILE A 70 3.69 -6.21 -18.05
C ILE A 70 2.24 -5.73 -18.00
N LEU A 71 1.92 -4.62 -18.66
CA LEU A 71 0.53 -4.13 -18.74
C LEU A 71 -0.40 -5.15 -19.41
N LYS A 72 0.05 -5.77 -20.52
CA LYS A 72 -0.71 -6.85 -21.19
C LYS A 72 -0.89 -8.05 -20.26
N MET A 73 0.15 -8.46 -19.54
CA MET A 73 0.09 -9.56 -18.59
C MET A 73 -0.89 -9.29 -17.42
N ILE A 74 -0.88 -8.07 -16.87
CA ILE A 74 -1.82 -7.64 -15.83
C ILE A 74 -3.26 -7.77 -16.33
N LYS A 75 -3.57 -7.17 -17.50
CA LYS A 75 -4.90 -7.22 -18.09
C LYS A 75 -5.35 -8.65 -18.38
N LYS A 76 -4.47 -9.48 -18.94
CA LYS A 76 -4.73 -10.91 -19.20
C LYS A 76 -5.05 -11.67 -17.92
N THR A 77 -4.32 -11.39 -16.83
CA THR A 77 -4.53 -12.03 -15.53
C THR A 77 -5.86 -11.58 -14.89
N ALA A 78 -6.19 -10.29 -14.96
CA ALA A 78 -7.47 -9.77 -14.47
C ALA A 78 -8.66 -10.38 -15.22
N LYS A 79 -8.59 -10.47 -16.54
CA LYS A 79 -9.64 -11.07 -17.39
C LYS A 79 -9.85 -12.57 -17.09
N LYS A 80 -8.79 -13.33 -16.87
CA LYS A 80 -8.83 -14.77 -16.59
C LYS A 80 -9.52 -15.10 -15.27
N SER A 81 -9.48 -14.21 -14.29
CA SER A 81 -10.10 -14.42 -12.98
C SER A 81 -11.64 -14.39 -13.08
N PRO A 82 -12.38 -15.27 -12.38
CA PRO A 82 -13.84 -15.23 -12.33
C PRO A 82 -14.38 -14.06 -11.47
N HIS A 83 -13.52 -13.44 -10.65
CA HIS A 83 -13.94 -12.40 -9.71
C HIS A 83 -13.94 -11.02 -10.36
N LYS A 84 -14.97 -10.20 -10.10
CA LYS A 84 -15.03 -8.81 -10.55
C LYS A 84 -14.03 -7.94 -9.77
N ILE A 85 -14.06 -8.03 -8.45
CA ILE A 85 -13.17 -7.28 -7.56
C ILE A 85 -12.04 -8.19 -7.12
N GLN A 86 -10.81 -7.81 -7.50
CA GLN A 86 -9.62 -8.63 -7.34
C GLN A 86 -8.50 -7.84 -6.68
N LYS A 87 -7.67 -8.54 -5.93
CA LYS A 87 -6.31 -8.11 -5.60
C LYS A 87 -5.37 -8.72 -6.63
N ILE A 88 -4.66 -7.87 -7.34
CA ILE A 88 -3.62 -8.28 -8.29
C ILE A 88 -2.27 -7.95 -7.66
N LYS A 89 -1.37 -8.93 -7.63
CA LYS A 89 -0.02 -8.75 -7.13
C LYS A 89 0.98 -9.11 -8.22
N ILE A 90 1.99 -8.27 -8.40
CA ILE A 90 3.16 -8.57 -9.23
C ILE A 90 4.31 -8.87 -8.27
N ILE A 91 5.08 -9.90 -8.54
CA ILE A 91 6.33 -10.20 -7.86
C ILE A 91 7.39 -10.34 -8.95
N ALA A 92 8.46 -9.56 -8.86
CA ALA A 92 9.61 -9.68 -9.75
C ALA A 92 10.85 -10.01 -8.91
N VAL A 93 11.51 -11.08 -9.31
CA VAL A 93 12.77 -11.60 -8.75
C VAL A 93 13.75 -11.88 -9.90
N PRO A 94 15.04 -12.13 -9.65
CA PRO A 94 15.99 -12.43 -10.74
C PRO A 94 15.44 -13.48 -11.71
N GLY A 95 15.37 -13.11 -12.99
CA GLY A 95 14.92 -13.98 -14.08
C GLY A 95 13.43 -14.37 -14.10
N GLN A 96 12.62 -13.95 -13.12
CA GLN A 96 11.23 -14.39 -13.05
C GLN A 96 10.27 -13.25 -12.68
N ILE A 97 9.09 -13.27 -13.28
CA ILE A 97 7.97 -12.41 -12.91
C ILE A 97 6.71 -13.25 -12.70
N PHE A 98 6.02 -12.98 -11.60
CA PHE A 98 4.73 -13.58 -11.28
C PHE A 98 3.67 -12.50 -11.20
N ILE A 99 2.53 -12.73 -11.81
CA ILE A 99 1.34 -11.90 -11.63
C ILE A 99 0.22 -12.79 -11.11
N THR A 100 -0.28 -12.46 -9.94
CA THR A 100 -1.35 -13.23 -9.30
C THR A 100 -2.63 -12.43 -9.22
N SER A 101 -3.75 -13.13 -9.27
CA SER A 101 -5.08 -12.58 -8.98
C SER A 101 -5.80 -13.46 -7.97
N GLU A 102 -6.40 -12.81 -6.98
CA GLU A 102 -7.26 -13.42 -5.97
C GLU A 102 -8.46 -12.50 -5.67
N PRO A 103 -9.59 -13.04 -5.15
CA PRO A 103 -10.72 -12.20 -4.77
C PRO A 103 -10.31 -11.20 -3.70
N LEU A 104 -10.76 -9.96 -3.84
CA LEU A 104 -10.58 -8.92 -2.84
C LEU A 104 -11.89 -8.72 -2.07
N LYS A 105 -11.88 -9.07 -0.79
CA LYS A 105 -12.97 -8.79 0.14
C LYS A 105 -12.56 -7.68 1.08
N ILE A 106 -13.35 -6.64 1.16
CA ILE A 106 -13.12 -5.50 2.08
C ILE A 106 -14.31 -5.43 3.03
N ASN A 107 -14.03 -5.49 4.32
CA ASN A 107 -15.04 -5.18 5.32
C ASN A 107 -15.32 -3.66 5.28
N LYS A 108 -16.51 -3.28 4.85
CA LYS A 108 -16.88 -1.85 4.70
C LYS A 108 -16.84 -1.06 6.02
N LYS A 109 -16.95 -1.73 7.17
CA LYS A 109 -16.84 -1.08 8.49
C LYS A 109 -15.51 -0.35 8.73
N ILE A 110 -14.45 -0.70 7.98
CA ILE A 110 -13.18 0.05 8.07
C ILE A 110 -13.31 1.50 7.64
N TYR A 111 -14.30 1.83 6.85
CA TYR A 111 -14.56 3.19 6.36
C TYR A 111 -15.28 4.08 7.38
N ASP A 112 -15.81 3.50 8.45
CA ASP A 112 -16.33 4.24 9.60
C ASP A 112 -15.18 4.70 10.52
N GLY A 113 -14.01 4.08 10.38
CA GLY A 113 -12.79 4.41 11.12
C GLY A 113 -12.11 3.18 11.71
N VAL A 114 -10.79 3.27 11.82
CA VAL A 114 -9.95 2.19 12.35
C VAL A 114 -9.04 2.67 13.46
N SER A 115 -8.51 1.71 14.24
CA SER A 115 -7.47 1.97 15.23
C SER A 115 -6.09 1.54 14.73
N CYS A 116 -5.05 2.33 15.02
CA CYS A 116 -3.66 1.99 14.76
C CYS A 116 -2.86 1.87 16.05
N LYS A 117 -1.90 0.93 16.06
CA LYS A 117 -0.92 0.76 17.14
C LYS A 117 0.38 1.44 16.73
N SER A 118 0.91 2.33 17.57
CA SER A 118 2.24 2.90 17.32
C SER A 118 3.33 1.86 17.59
N MET A 119 4.29 1.76 16.66
CA MET A 119 5.38 0.79 16.71
C MET A 119 6.70 1.46 16.33
N LYS A 120 7.72 1.30 17.18
CA LYS A 120 9.08 1.71 16.85
C LYS A 120 9.66 0.78 15.81
N CYS A 121 9.63 1.22 14.57
CA CYS A 121 10.10 0.47 13.42
C CYS A 121 10.27 1.40 12.23
N VAL A 122 11.42 1.41 11.59
CA VAL A 122 11.68 2.12 10.35
C VAL A 122 12.08 1.11 9.27
N ARG A 123 11.57 1.28 8.06
CA ARG A 123 11.92 0.41 6.94
C ARG A 123 13.31 0.76 6.41
N SER A 124 14.13 -0.23 6.13
CA SER A 124 15.50 -0.04 5.62
C SER A 124 15.56 0.56 4.22
N LEU A 125 14.60 0.26 3.35
CA LEU A 125 14.48 0.81 1.99
C LEU A 125 13.06 1.35 1.80
N PRO A 126 12.69 2.45 2.47
CA PRO A 126 11.30 2.89 2.54
C PRO A 126 10.72 3.25 1.17
N GLU A 127 11.53 3.80 0.27
CA GLU A 127 11.13 4.20 -1.08
C GLU A 127 11.07 3.05 -2.09
N VAL A 128 11.54 1.85 -1.71
CA VAL A 128 11.51 0.66 -2.56
C VAL A 128 10.42 -0.28 -2.07
N LYS A 129 9.62 -0.76 -3.01
CA LYS A 129 8.62 -1.79 -2.71
C LYS A 129 9.25 -3.19 -2.83
N SER A 130 10.28 -3.45 -1.99
CA SER A 130 11.07 -4.68 -1.99
C SER A 130 10.35 -5.83 -1.27
N LEU A 131 10.80 -7.07 -1.50
CA LEU A 131 10.36 -8.25 -0.75
C LEU A 131 10.95 -8.30 0.67
N SER A 132 11.96 -7.49 0.98
CA SER A 132 12.48 -7.30 2.34
C SER A 132 11.47 -6.52 3.19
N TYR A 133 10.35 -7.16 3.52
CA TYR A 133 9.18 -6.55 4.16
C TYR A 133 8.92 -7.04 5.59
N MET A 134 9.91 -7.71 6.18
CA MET A 134 9.80 -8.37 7.48
C MET A 134 9.39 -7.38 8.58
N ALA A 135 10.00 -6.20 8.62
CA ALA A 135 9.72 -5.17 9.60
C ALA A 135 8.23 -4.75 9.59
N SER A 136 7.69 -4.41 8.41
CA SER A 136 6.27 -4.08 8.25
C SER A 136 5.36 -5.26 8.58
N PHE A 137 5.73 -6.47 8.15
CA PHE A 137 4.94 -7.68 8.40
C PHE A 137 4.84 -8.01 9.90
N LEU A 138 5.95 -7.97 10.63
CA LEU A 138 5.97 -8.24 12.07
C LEU A 138 5.25 -7.15 12.86
N SER A 139 5.42 -5.89 12.47
CA SER A 139 4.68 -4.77 13.07
C SER A 139 3.17 -4.93 12.89
N ASN A 140 2.71 -5.27 11.68
CA ASN A 140 1.30 -5.57 11.42
C ASN A 140 0.81 -6.76 12.25
N LYS A 141 1.56 -7.87 12.24
CA LYS A 141 1.20 -9.09 12.99
C LYS A 141 1.04 -8.81 14.49
N LYS A 142 1.92 -7.99 15.08
CA LYS A 142 1.82 -7.58 16.48
C LYS A 142 0.61 -6.67 16.72
N ALA A 143 0.42 -5.64 15.91
CA ALA A 143 -0.71 -4.73 16.04
C ALA A 143 -2.06 -5.47 15.91
N THR A 144 -2.19 -6.35 14.91
CA THR A 144 -3.43 -7.12 14.69
C THR A 144 -3.71 -8.14 15.81
N LYS A 145 -2.67 -8.75 16.39
CA LYS A 145 -2.83 -9.62 17.58
C LYS A 145 -3.37 -8.86 18.79
N GLU A 146 -3.07 -7.57 18.91
CA GLU A 146 -3.58 -6.66 19.95
C GLU A 146 -4.93 -6.01 19.57
N GLY A 147 -5.57 -6.43 18.47
CA GLY A 147 -6.89 -5.94 18.02
C GLY A 147 -6.86 -4.63 17.24
N PHE A 148 -5.69 -4.13 16.86
CA PHE A 148 -5.57 -2.94 16.01
C PHE A 148 -5.63 -3.32 14.53
N PHE A 149 -6.05 -2.36 13.70
CA PHE A 149 -6.16 -2.56 12.25
C PHE A 149 -4.80 -2.52 11.53
N ALA A 150 -3.90 -1.65 11.97
CA ALA A 150 -2.59 -1.43 11.36
C ALA A 150 -1.54 -1.00 12.40
N ALA A 151 -0.27 -1.17 12.07
CA ALA A 151 0.83 -0.57 12.80
C ALA A 151 1.18 0.80 12.20
N LEU A 152 1.27 1.83 13.05
CA LEU A 152 1.79 3.15 12.72
C LEU A 152 3.28 3.18 13.07
N LEU A 153 4.13 3.33 12.07
CA LEU A 153 5.58 3.20 12.21
C LEU A 153 6.22 4.53 12.64
N THR A 154 7.05 4.48 13.67
CA THR A 154 7.81 5.62 14.19
C THR A 154 9.27 5.26 14.38
N ASP A 155 10.13 6.26 14.40
CA ASP A 155 11.51 6.09 14.86
C ASP A 155 11.62 6.14 16.39
N GLU A 156 12.84 6.04 16.92
CA GLU A 156 13.15 6.12 18.34
C GLU A 156 12.81 7.48 18.97
N LYS A 157 12.82 8.56 18.17
CA LYS A 157 12.47 9.92 18.58
C LYS A 157 10.95 10.18 18.51
N GLY A 158 10.15 9.19 18.10
CA GLY A 158 8.71 9.28 17.96
C GLY A 158 8.26 10.05 16.72
N GLU A 159 9.12 10.22 15.72
CA GLU A 159 8.74 10.79 14.44
C GLU A 159 7.97 9.76 13.63
N VAL A 160 6.82 10.17 13.07
CA VAL A 160 5.92 9.29 12.33
C VAL A 160 6.34 9.22 10.87
N TYR A 161 6.34 8.01 10.30
CA TYR A 161 6.66 7.76 8.89
C TYR A 161 5.43 7.38 8.08
N GLU A 162 4.98 6.17 8.21
CA GLU A 162 3.85 5.59 7.48
C GLU A 162 3.21 4.46 8.32
N CYS A 163 2.14 3.85 7.85
CA CYS A 163 1.71 2.58 8.42
C CYS A 163 2.42 1.40 7.76
N ASP A 164 2.29 0.22 8.33
CA ASP A 164 2.87 -1.06 7.86
C ASP A 164 2.70 -1.32 6.35
N TYR A 165 1.50 -1.00 5.79
CA TYR A 165 1.15 -1.18 4.37
C TYR A 165 0.50 0.05 3.74
N SER A 166 0.63 1.25 4.34
CA SER A 166 -0.13 2.43 3.92
C SER A 166 0.62 3.71 4.25
N ASN A 167 0.51 4.72 3.39
CA ASN A 167 0.95 6.06 3.75
C ASN A 167 -0.07 6.71 4.71
N ILE A 168 0.33 7.79 5.37
CA ILE A 168 -0.49 8.53 6.32
C ILE A 168 -0.66 9.98 5.88
N PHE A 169 -1.83 10.51 6.16
CA PHE A 169 -2.18 11.92 6.03
C PHE A 169 -2.86 12.41 7.31
N TRP A 170 -2.78 13.72 7.53
CA TRP A 170 -3.52 14.41 8.58
C TRP A 170 -3.92 15.79 8.12
N PHE A 171 -4.90 16.38 8.77
CA PHE A 171 -5.32 17.74 8.52
C PHE A 171 -4.79 18.72 9.59
N GLU A 172 -4.39 19.91 9.16
CA GLU A 172 -4.13 21.10 9.98
C GLU A 172 -5.02 22.23 9.50
N GLY A 173 -6.21 22.39 10.13
CA GLY A 173 -7.30 23.14 9.53
C GLY A 173 -7.67 22.51 8.18
N ASP A 174 -7.75 23.33 7.14
CA ASP A 174 -8.02 22.89 5.75
C ASP A 174 -6.76 22.53 4.98
N THR A 175 -5.61 22.44 5.64
CA THR A 175 -4.37 22.02 4.98
C THR A 175 -4.18 20.50 5.15
N LEU A 176 -4.11 19.80 4.03
CA LEU A 176 -3.79 18.39 3.97
C LEU A 176 -2.27 18.19 4.09
N CYS A 177 -1.84 17.43 5.06
CA CYS A 177 -0.43 17.19 5.35
C CYS A 177 -0.05 15.72 5.17
N THR A 178 1.15 15.47 4.66
CA THR A 178 1.74 14.13 4.58
C THR A 178 3.27 14.23 4.60
N ARG A 179 3.96 13.15 4.98
CA ARG A 179 5.41 13.09 4.93
C ARG A 179 5.92 13.00 3.49
N LYS A 180 7.01 13.70 3.16
CA LYS A 180 7.64 13.68 1.82
C LYS A 180 8.56 12.47 1.64
N ASP A 181 9.54 12.33 2.51
CA ASP A 181 10.71 11.47 2.38
C ASP A 181 10.68 10.29 3.35
N ASN A 182 11.49 9.27 3.08
CA ASN A 182 11.62 8.06 3.89
C ASN A 182 10.29 7.30 4.09
N VAL A 183 9.42 7.36 3.10
CA VAL A 183 8.16 6.60 3.00
C VAL A 183 8.00 6.06 1.59
N LEU A 184 7.14 5.06 1.42
CA LEU A 184 6.84 4.57 0.08
C LEU A 184 6.15 5.67 -0.76
N PRO A 185 6.60 5.95 -2.01
CA PRO A 185 5.87 6.80 -2.94
C PRO A 185 4.57 6.09 -3.38
N GLY A 186 3.52 6.25 -2.57
CA GLY A 186 2.25 5.55 -2.72
C GLY A 186 1.45 6.06 -3.92
N ILE A 187 0.92 5.16 -4.75
CA ILE A 187 0.15 5.56 -5.94
C ILE A 187 -1.10 6.37 -5.54
N ILE A 188 -1.86 5.88 -4.58
CA ILE A 188 -3.04 6.62 -4.09
C ILE A 188 -2.61 7.90 -3.36
N ARG A 189 -1.50 7.88 -2.61
CA ARG A 189 -0.93 9.10 -2.01
C ARG A 189 -0.65 10.17 -3.07
N GLU A 190 -0.01 9.82 -4.17
CA GLU A 190 0.29 10.74 -5.27
C GLU A 190 -0.98 11.26 -5.95
N GLU A 191 -1.97 10.40 -6.18
CA GLU A 191 -3.26 10.82 -6.74
C GLU A 191 -4.00 11.80 -5.82
N ILE A 192 -3.99 11.57 -4.50
CA ILE A 192 -4.57 12.48 -3.52
C ILE A 192 -3.85 13.82 -3.54
N ILE A 193 -2.52 13.85 -3.49
CA ILE A 193 -1.73 15.08 -3.55
C ILE A 193 -2.06 15.90 -4.80
N LYS A 194 -2.22 15.21 -5.94
CA LYS A 194 -2.46 15.85 -7.25
C LYS A 194 -3.89 16.37 -7.41
N LYS A 195 -4.88 15.68 -6.86
CA LYS A 195 -6.31 15.90 -7.17
C LYS A 195 -7.13 16.38 -5.98
N SER A 196 -6.53 16.49 -4.80
CA SER A 196 -7.22 16.99 -3.61
C SER A 196 -7.69 18.43 -3.81
N PRO A 197 -8.91 18.79 -3.37
CA PRO A 197 -9.36 20.18 -3.33
C PRO A 197 -8.62 20.97 -2.23
N PHE A 198 -8.00 20.29 -1.28
CA PHE A 198 -7.29 20.90 -0.17
C PHE A 198 -5.84 21.23 -0.53
N LYS A 199 -5.33 22.36 -0.03
CA LYS A 199 -3.91 22.69 -0.14
C LYS A 199 -3.08 21.62 0.54
N THR A 200 -2.14 21.02 -0.19
CA THR A 200 -1.28 19.97 0.35
C THR A 200 0.08 20.53 0.79
N LYS A 201 0.55 20.14 1.97
CA LYS A 201 1.89 20.43 2.48
C LYS A 201 2.63 19.16 2.87
N PHE A 202 3.93 19.14 2.58
CA PHE A 202 4.82 18.10 3.09
C PHE A 202 5.38 18.53 4.46
N LYS A 203 5.16 17.69 5.45
CA LYS A 203 5.62 17.91 6.83
C LYS A 203 6.04 16.60 7.48
N THR A 204 6.96 16.68 8.43
CA THR A 204 7.18 15.64 9.45
C THR A 204 6.29 15.92 10.65
N ILE A 205 5.98 14.90 11.43
CA ILE A 205 5.15 15.04 12.63
C ILE A 205 5.58 14.03 13.69
N LYS A 206 5.62 14.44 14.94
CA LYS A 206 5.82 13.53 16.07
C LYS A 206 4.48 12.87 16.47
N LEU A 207 4.56 11.64 16.97
CA LEU A 207 3.39 10.87 17.41
C LEU A 207 2.50 11.64 18.40
N LYS A 208 3.13 12.36 19.34
CA LYS A 208 2.40 13.20 20.31
C LYS A 208 1.54 14.26 19.62
N GLU A 209 2.07 14.90 18.58
CA GLU A 209 1.37 15.93 17.83
C GLU A 209 0.33 15.34 16.87
N LEU A 210 0.63 14.19 16.26
CA LEU A 210 -0.34 13.49 15.42
C LEU A 210 -1.61 13.10 16.21
N LYS A 211 -1.44 12.63 17.45
CA LYS A 211 -2.54 12.28 18.35
C LYS A 211 -3.46 13.45 18.72
N LYS A 212 -3.00 14.70 18.54
CA LYS A 212 -3.79 15.92 18.79
C LYS A 212 -4.56 16.39 17.54
N LYS A 213 -4.33 15.80 16.37
CA LYS A 213 -5.00 16.20 15.14
C LYS A 213 -6.48 15.82 15.17
N LYS A 214 -7.32 16.62 14.52
CA LYS A 214 -8.76 16.35 14.41
C LYS A 214 -9.05 15.22 13.44
N GLU A 215 -8.26 15.14 12.36
CA GLU A 215 -8.42 14.15 11.29
C GLU A 215 -7.10 13.52 10.87
N VAL A 216 -7.07 12.21 10.82
CA VAL A 216 -5.95 11.39 10.34
C VAL A 216 -6.53 10.26 9.51
N PHE A 217 -5.88 9.92 8.39
CA PHE A 217 -6.27 8.75 7.59
C PHE A 217 -5.05 8.05 6.99
N LEU A 218 -5.23 6.79 6.66
CA LEU A 218 -4.24 6.02 5.91
C LEU A 218 -4.73 5.75 4.48
N THR A 219 -3.76 5.51 3.56
CA THR A 219 -4.10 5.25 2.16
C THR A 219 -3.22 4.17 1.55
N ASN A 220 -3.83 3.28 0.78
CA ASN A 220 -3.17 2.27 -0.02
C ASN A 220 -4.00 1.86 -1.24
N SER A 221 -3.41 1.12 -2.17
CA SER A 221 -4.04 0.75 -3.44
C SER A 221 -5.23 -0.21 -3.32
N LEU A 222 -5.43 -0.89 -2.19
CA LEU A 222 -6.55 -1.82 -2.02
C LEU A 222 -7.77 -1.17 -1.36
N LYS A 223 -7.54 -0.31 -0.37
CA LYS A 223 -8.58 0.27 0.48
C LYS A 223 -8.82 1.76 0.18
N ILE A 224 -7.96 2.37 -0.61
CA ILE A 224 -7.96 3.77 -1.05
C ILE A 224 -7.72 4.72 0.14
N ILE A 225 -8.75 5.19 0.81
CA ILE A 225 -8.70 6.04 2.01
C ILE A 225 -9.40 5.31 3.14
N VAL A 226 -8.77 5.25 4.31
CA VAL A 226 -9.37 4.68 5.53
C VAL A 226 -9.13 5.64 6.69
N PRO A 227 -10.17 6.17 7.33
CA PRO A 227 -10.03 7.08 8.47
C PRO A 227 -9.36 6.38 9.66
N ILE A 228 -8.47 7.08 10.35
CA ILE A 228 -7.90 6.62 11.63
C ILE A 228 -8.59 7.40 12.74
N THR A 229 -9.39 6.72 13.53
CA THR A 229 -10.19 7.32 14.62
C THR A 229 -9.55 7.09 15.99
N LYS A 230 -8.50 6.25 16.06
CA LYS A 230 -7.78 5.96 17.30
C LYS A 230 -6.32 5.58 17.02
N ILE A 231 -5.39 6.12 17.81
CA ILE A 231 -3.98 5.70 17.83
C ILE A 231 -3.63 5.29 19.26
N ASP A 232 -3.23 4.04 19.44
CA ASP A 232 -3.07 3.40 20.76
C ASP A 232 -4.36 3.51 21.59
N LYS A 233 -4.29 4.18 22.74
CA LYS A 233 -5.45 4.45 23.60
C LYS A 233 -6.11 5.81 23.33
N THR A 234 -5.52 6.67 22.48
CA THR A 234 -5.95 8.04 22.23
C THR A 234 -6.93 8.11 21.07
N LYS A 235 -8.10 8.70 21.26
CA LYS A 235 -9.01 9.06 20.16
C LYS A 235 -8.39 10.16 19.32
N ILE A 236 -8.61 10.13 18.01
CA ILE A 236 -8.29 11.19 17.07
C ILE A 236 -9.54 12.03 16.90
N GLY A 237 -9.42 13.34 17.09
CA GLY A 237 -10.58 14.23 17.15
C GLY A 237 -11.61 13.76 18.19
N ASP A 238 -12.85 13.59 17.76
CA ASP A 238 -13.95 13.04 18.56
C ASP A 238 -14.03 11.51 18.52
N GLY A 239 -13.14 10.85 17.79
CA GLY A 239 -13.13 9.41 17.59
C GLY A 239 -14.00 8.95 16.41
N LYS A 240 -14.38 9.86 15.53
CA LYS A 240 -15.14 9.62 14.29
C LYS A 240 -14.37 10.09 13.07
N MET A 241 -14.83 9.72 11.90
CA MET A 241 -14.31 10.25 10.64
C MET A 241 -14.66 11.72 10.50
N GLY A 242 -13.65 12.57 10.23
CA GLY A 242 -13.87 14.00 10.02
C GLY A 242 -14.39 14.34 8.62
N ASP A 243 -14.92 15.55 8.47
CA ASP A 243 -15.62 16.00 7.26
C ASP A 243 -14.68 16.12 6.05
N ASN A 244 -13.46 16.63 6.23
CA ASN A 244 -12.49 16.74 5.14
C ASN A 244 -12.07 15.35 4.61
N THR A 245 -11.89 14.39 5.52
CA THR A 245 -11.62 12.99 5.14
C THR A 245 -12.79 12.39 4.38
N LYS A 246 -14.03 12.66 4.81
CA LYS A 246 -15.26 12.23 4.15
C LYS A 246 -15.38 12.81 2.74
N GLU A 247 -15.01 14.09 2.56
CA GLU A 247 -14.98 14.74 1.24
C GLU A 247 -13.98 14.06 0.31
N LEU A 248 -12.75 13.82 0.77
CA LEU A 248 -11.77 13.07 -0.01
C LEU A 248 -12.25 11.66 -0.36
N MET A 249 -12.92 10.98 0.54
CA MET A 249 -13.46 9.65 0.24
C MET A 249 -14.51 9.68 -0.88
N LYS A 250 -15.36 10.70 -0.97
CA LYS A 250 -16.31 10.86 -2.07
C LYS A 250 -15.63 11.03 -3.43
N ILE A 251 -14.45 11.68 -3.46
CA ILE A 251 -13.69 11.94 -4.68
C ILE A 251 -12.91 10.70 -5.15
N PHE A 252 -12.32 9.95 -4.21
CA PHE A 252 -11.32 8.92 -4.52
C PHE A 252 -11.83 7.48 -4.43
N HIS A 253 -12.96 7.23 -3.76
CA HIS A 253 -13.54 5.89 -3.75
C HIS A 253 -14.35 5.66 -5.02
N PRO A 254 -14.03 4.59 -5.79
CA PRO A 254 -14.77 4.23 -7.01
C PRO A 254 -16.16 3.67 -6.72
#